data_f04666f04da78a0d6eb5b48c284d4098
#
_entry.id   f04666f04da78a0d6eb5b48c284d4098
#
_cell.length_a   1.000
_cell.length_b   1.000
_cell.length_c   1.000
_cell.angle_alpha   90.00
_cell.angle_beta   90.00
_cell.angle_gamma   90.00
#
_symmetry.space_group_name_H-M   'P 1'
#
loop_
_entity.id
_entity.type
_entity.pdbx_description
1 polymer ?
#
loop_
_entity_poly.entity_id
_entity_poly.type
_entity_poly.pdbx_seq_one_letter_code
_entity_poly.pdbx_strand_id
1 'polypeptide(L)'
;MSVALGLHPPLVVRTVPVRDPGDLISLLPGPASYTWVHHGDGLVAWGEALRVTIPPGPGRFAWARDWLAGAFGHADIDDQVRRPGSGPVAFGSFTFDPASAGSVLVVPRVVVARRDGQAWLTTVGEENLGLVTPAAPPGRIRYSDGALTAPGWEHAVATAVRHITSGELEKVVLARDLIATADADIDPRVPLARLAARYPECYTFSVGGLIGATPELLVRHTGRAIESLVLAGTIPSGADPATLFDSPKDRYEHTCAVASVEAALKPLCAELDVPAAPELLSLPNVQHLASRVTGRLDDGASVLDVVAALHPTAAVGGTPTDDAVALIPRLERMDRGGYAGPVGWIDAQGDGEWGIALRCAQLDGPRARLFAGCGIMGGSDPAAELAEAQSKFRAMQYALEG
;
A
#
# COMPACT_ATOMS: atom_id res chain seq x y z
N MET A 1 -15.87 16.72 -17.94
CA MET A 1 -15.38 16.15 -19.22
C MET A 1 -15.83 14.70 -19.24
N SER A 2 -16.69 14.31 -20.20
CA SER A 2 -17.10 12.91 -20.36
C SER A 2 -15.88 12.08 -20.70
N VAL A 3 -15.51 11.13 -19.84
CA VAL A 3 -14.49 10.14 -20.14
C VAL A 3 -15.02 9.35 -21.35
N ALA A 4 -14.36 9.44 -22.48
CA ALA A 4 -14.61 8.54 -23.60
C ALA A 4 -14.17 7.15 -23.13
N LEU A 5 -15.10 6.42 -22.50
CA LEU A 5 -14.99 4.98 -22.28
C LEU A 5 -14.85 4.37 -23.68
N GLY A 6 -13.63 4.02 -24.06
CA GLY A 6 -13.42 3.22 -25.26
C GLY A 6 -14.39 2.05 -25.18
N LEU A 7 -15.10 1.76 -26.28
CA LEU A 7 -16.01 0.63 -26.40
C LEU A 7 -15.21 -0.66 -26.25
N HIS A 8 -14.91 -1.05 -25.00
CA HIS A 8 -14.43 -2.38 -24.73
C HIS A 8 -15.63 -3.34 -24.84
N PRO A 9 -15.44 -4.52 -25.43
CA PRO A 9 -16.50 -5.54 -25.35
C PRO A 9 -16.84 -5.83 -23.89
N PRO A 10 -18.10 -6.15 -23.56
CA PRO A 10 -18.52 -6.47 -22.21
C PRO A 10 -17.60 -7.54 -21.63
N LEU A 11 -17.15 -7.35 -20.38
CA LEU A 11 -16.40 -8.37 -19.67
C LEU A 11 -17.33 -9.56 -19.37
N VAL A 12 -16.91 -10.76 -19.68
CA VAL A 12 -17.57 -12.00 -19.26
C VAL A 12 -16.80 -12.53 -18.07
N VAL A 13 -17.43 -12.52 -16.90
CA VAL A 13 -16.79 -12.85 -15.62
C VAL A 13 -17.47 -14.07 -15.03
N ARG A 14 -16.68 -15.06 -14.67
CA ARG A 14 -17.15 -16.26 -14.00
C ARG A 14 -16.36 -16.50 -12.72
N THR A 15 -17.08 -16.68 -11.61
CA THR A 15 -16.49 -17.01 -10.30
C THR A 15 -17.08 -18.30 -9.77
N VAL A 16 -16.22 -19.26 -9.45
CA VAL A 16 -16.61 -20.57 -8.93
C VAL A 16 -15.83 -20.90 -7.66
N PRO A 17 -16.45 -21.58 -6.67
CA PRO A 17 -15.71 -22.09 -5.52
C PRO A 17 -14.74 -23.18 -5.97
N VAL A 18 -13.56 -23.19 -5.36
CA VAL A 18 -12.53 -24.22 -5.58
C VAL A 18 -12.07 -24.83 -4.26
N ARG A 19 -11.36 -25.96 -4.32
CA ARG A 19 -10.67 -26.48 -3.13
C ARG A 19 -9.56 -25.55 -2.74
N ASP A 20 -9.19 -25.54 -1.45
CA ASP A 20 -8.06 -24.75 -0.96
C ASP A 20 -6.80 -25.03 -1.79
N PRO A 21 -6.26 -24.01 -2.47
CA PRO A 21 -5.11 -24.17 -3.35
C PRO A 21 -3.76 -24.19 -2.59
N GLY A 22 -3.77 -24.06 -1.27
CA GLY A 22 -2.56 -23.95 -0.46
C GLY A 22 -1.96 -22.53 -0.47
N ASP A 23 -0.64 -22.43 -0.64
CA ASP A 23 0.05 -21.14 -0.68
C ASP A 23 -0.30 -20.36 -1.96
N LEU A 24 -1.01 -19.25 -1.79
CA LEU A 24 -1.48 -18.41 -2.90
C LEU A 24 -0.34 -17.87 -3.76
N ILE A 25 0.78 -17.46 -3.16
CA ILE A 25 1.90 -16.85 -3.92
C ILE A 25 2.55 -17.90 -4.83
N SER A 26 2.59 -19.16 -4.42
CA SER A 26 3.14 -20.25 -5.22
C SER A 26 2.35 -20.54 -6.50
N LEU A 27 1.11 -20.07 -6.61
CA LEU A 27 0.26 -20.23 -7.79
C LEU A 27 0.60 -19.28 -8.93
N LEU A 28 1.37 -18.21 -8.68
CA LEU A 28 1.69 -17.20 -9.67
C LEU A 28 2.48 -17.80 -10.84
N PRO A 29 1.96 -17.74 -12.09
CA PRO A 29 2.59 -18.43 -13.21
C PRO A 29 3.85 -17.74 -13.72
N GLY A 30 4.00 -16.44 -13.49
CA GLY A 30 5.10 -15.65 -14.01
C GLY A 30 5.25 -14.30 -13.31
N PRO A 31 6.21 -13.46 -13.74
CA PRO A 31 6.51 -12.20 -13.09
C PRO A 31 5.42 -11.13 -13.24
N ALA A 32 4.60 -11.20 -14.31
CA ALA A 32 3.49 -10.29 -14.54
C ALA A 32 2.26 -10.69 -13.73
N SER A 33 2.29 -10.43 -12.42
CA SER A 33 1.28 -10.89 -11.47
C SER A 33 0.93 -9.81 -10.44
N TYR A 34 -0.24 -9.97 -9.82
CA TYR A 34 -0.83 -9.08 -8.83
C TYR A 34 -1.06 -9.86 -7.54
N THR A 35 -0.82 -9.21 -6.41
CA THR A 35 -0.89 -9.89 -5.12
C THR A 35 -1.41 -8.94 -4.06
N TRP A 36 -2.30 -9.45 -3.22
CA TRP A 36 -2.73 -8.85 -1.96
C TRP A 36 -3.01 -9.97 -0.98
N VAL A 37 -2.04 -10.31 -0.13
CA VAL A 37 -2.11 -11.48 0.76
C VAL A 37 -1.73 -11.07 2.18
N HIS A 38 -2.52 -11.51 3.17
CA HIS A 38 -2.33 -11.27 4.59
C HIS A 38 -2.66 -12.54 5.38
N HIS A 39 -1.75 -13.01 6.23
CA HIS A 39 -1.87 -14.29 6.97
C HIS A 39 -2.21 -15.49 6.06
N GLY A 40 -1.72 -15.46 4.82
CA GLY A 40 -1.99 -16.51 3.83
C GLY A 40 -3.35 -16.39 3.12
N ASP A 41 -4.27 -15.58 3.60
CA ASP A 41 -5.54 -15.24 2.92
C ASP A 41 -5.38 -14.01 2.03
N GLY A 42 -6.23 -13.87 1.02
CA GLY A 42 -6.22 -12.73 0.10
C GLY A 42 -6.41 -13.15 -1.35
N LEU A 43 -5.83 -12.37 -2.26
CA LEU A 43 -5.98 -12.51 -3.70
C LEU A 43 -4.62 -12.55 -4.38
N VAL A 44 -4.46 -13.50 -5.32
CA VAL A 44 -3.37 -13.49 -6.31
C VAL A 44 -3.97 -13.54 -7.70
N ALA A 45 -3.34 -12.84 -8.65
CA ALA A 45 -3.94 -12.68 -9.96
C ALA A 45 -2.87 -12.52 -11.05
N TRP A 46 -3.26 -12.82 -12.30
CA TRP A 46 -2.39 -12.69 -13.48
C TRP A 46 -3.19 -12.46 -14.76
N GLY A 47 -2.45 -12.08 -15.79
CA GLY A 47 -3.04 -11.63 -17.05
C GLY A 47 -3.76 -10.29 -16.88
N GLU A 48 -3.98 -9.60 -17.96
CA GLU A 48 -4.67 -8.29 -17.97
C GLU A 48 -5.87 -8.39 -18.92
N ALA A 49 -7.09 -8.33 -18.37
CA ALA A 49 -8.31 -8.14 -19.15
C ALA A 49 -8.47 -6.67 -19.51
N LEU A 50 -8.27 -5.79 -18.53
CA LEU A 50 -8.21 -4.35 -18.73
C LEU A 50 -7.05 -3.76 -17.93
N ARG A 51 -6.43 -2.74 -18.48
CA ARG A 51 -5.44 -1.90 -17.80
C ARG A 51 -5.67 -0.44 -18.17
N VAL A 52 -5.57 0.42 -17.16
CA VAL A 52 -5.62 1.87 -17.40
C VAL A 52 -4.58 2.59 -16.56
N THR A 53 -3.91 3.56 -17.16
CA THR A 53 -3.13 4.56 -16.44
C THR A 53 -4.06 5.70 -16.07
N ILE A 54 -4.13 5.99 -14.78
CA ILE A 54 -5.01 7.04 -14.25
C ILE A 54 -4.36 8.40 -14.50
N PRO A 55 -5.08 9.37 -15.09
CA PRO A 55 -4.56 10.71 -15.26
C PRO A 55 -4.14 11.35 -13.93
N PRO A 56 -2.99 12.03 -13.89
CA PRO A 56 -2.60 12.78 -12.69
C PRO A 56 -3.59 13.92 -12.42
N GLY A 57 -3.70 14.30 -11.17
CA GLY A 57 -4.53 15.39 -10.70
C GLY A 57 -5.33 15.05 -9.43
N PRO A 58 -5.92 16.07 -8.79
CA PRO A 58 -6.64 15.89 -7.53
C PRO A 58 -7.90 15.01 -7.69
N GLY A 59 -8.49 14.94 -8.89
CA GLY A 59 -9.67 14.12 -9.19
C GLY A 59 -9.39 12.66 -9.55
N ARG A 60 -8.14 12.17 -9.40
CA ARG A 60 -7.73 10.83 -9.86
C ARG A 60 -8.52 9.67 -9.27
N PHE A 61 -8.95 9.76 -8.01
CA PHE A 61 -9.74 8.71 -7.36
C PHE A 61 -11.19 8.68 -7.89
N ALA A 62 -11.81 9.84 -8.05
CA ALA A 62 -13.14 9.94 -8.67
C ALA A 62 -13.10 9.45 -10.12
N TRP A 63 -12.08 9.82 -10.88
CA TRP A 63 -11.88 9.32 -12.23
C TRP A 63 -11.76 7.79 -12.27
N ALA A 64 -10.97 7.21 -11.35
CA ALA A 64 -10.78 5.77 -11.21
C ALA A 64 -12.10 5.05 -10.88
N ARG A 65 -12.87 5.58 -9.94
CA ARG A 65 -14.20 5.06 -9.58
C ARG A 65 -15.14 5.08 -10.79
N ASP A 66 -15.22 6.20 -11.51
CA ASP A 66 -16.11 6.35 -12.66
C ASP A 66 -15.70 5.40 -13.80
N TRP A 67 -14.38 5.20 -14.01
CA TRP A 67 -13.87 4.23 -14.97
C TRP A 67 -14.27 2.79 -14.60
N LEU A 68 -14.12 2.40 -13.33
CA LEU A 68 -14.53 1.08 -12.83
C LEU A 68 -16.03 0.86 -12.94
N ALA A 69 -16.84 1.86 -12.59
CA ALA A 69 -18.30 1.80 -12.75
C ALA A 69 -18.68 1.55 -14.20
N GLY A 70 -18.01 2.17 -15.16
CA GLY A 70 -18.18 1.91 -16.59
C GLY A 70 -17.74 0.49 -17.00
N ALA A 71 -16.58 0.04 -16.52
CA ALA A 71 -16.02 -1.26 -16.86
C ALA A 71 -16.87 -2.43 -16.29
N PHE A 72 -17.32 -2.31 -15.05
CA PHE A 72 -18.06 -3.37 -14.35
C PHE A 72 -19.58 -3.29 -14.60
N GLY A 73 -20.10 -2.07 -14.84
CA GLY A 73 -21.56 -1.86 -15.04
C GLY A 73 -22.14 -2.53 -16.31
N HIS A 74 -21.27 -2.90 -17.27
CA HIS A 74 -21.66 -3.61 -18.49
C HIS A 74 -21.13 -5.05 -18.52
N ALA A 75 -20.54 -5.55 -17.43
CA ALA A 75 -20.00 -6.90 -17.36
C ALA A 75 -21.14 -7.93 -17.22
N ASP A 76 -20.99 -9.07 -17.91
CA ASP A 76 -21.82 -10.27 -17.70
C ASP A 76 -21.14 -11.10 -16.58
N ILE A 77 -21.76 -11.12 -15.39
CA ILE A 77 -21.17 -11.66 -14.18
C ILE A 77 -21.96 -12.88 -13.68
N ASP A 78 -21.33 -14.06 -13.72
CA ASP A 78 -21.76 -15.28 -13.03
C ASP A 78 -20.88 -15.52 -11.81
N ASP A 79 -21.32 -15.00 -10.65
CA ASP A 79 -20.61 -15.16 -9.38
C ASP A 79 -21.37 -16.11 -8.44
N GLN A 80 -20.83 -17.32 -8.26
CA GLN A 80 -21.39 -18.36 -7.40
C GLN A 80 -20.93 -18.23 -5.94
N VAL A 81 -20.02 -17.31 -5.64
CA VAL A 81 -19.41 -17.15 -4.30
C VAL A 81 -20.02 -15.97 -3.54
N ARG A 82 -20.16 -14.82 -4.16
CA ARG A 82 -20.81 -13.60 -3.62
C ARG A 82 -20.18 -13.12 -2.31
N ARG A 83 -18.86 -12.97 -2.30
CA ARG A 83 -18.08 -12.45 -1.17
C ARG A 83 -17.21 -11.28 -1.62
N PRO A 84 -16.75 -10.43 -0.69
CA PRO A 84 -15.76 -9.41 -1.02
C PRO A 84 -14.55 -10.01 -1.72
N GLY A 85 -14.21 -9.48 -2.90
CA GLY A 85 -13.14 -9.99 -3.78
C GLY A 85 -13.55 -11.15 -4.68
N SER A 86 -14.84 -11.56 -4.73
CA SER A 86 -15.38 -12.41 -5.79
C SER A 86 -15.98 -11.56 -6.91
N GLY A 87 -16.27 -12.15 -8.08
CA GLY A 87 -16.64 -11.40 -9.28
C GLY A 87 -15.44 -10.63 -9.87
N PRO A 88 -15.68 -9.56 -10.65
CA PRO A 88 -14.60 -8.77 -11.21
C PRO A 88 -13.93 -7.92 -10.13
N VAL A 89 -12.59 -7.97 -10.12
CA VAL A 89 -11.74 -7.23 -9.18
C VAL A 89 -10.74 -6.38 -9.98
N ALA A 90 -10.45 -5.19 -9.50
CA ALA A 90 -9.36 -4.37 -9.99
C ALA A 90 -8.29 -4.21 -8.91
N PHE A 91 -7.02 -4.50 -9.23
CA PHE A 91 -5.87 -4.11 -8.43
C PHE A 91 -5.45 -2.70 -8.79
N GLY A 92 -5.03 -1.93 -7.82
CA GLY A 92 -4.63 -0.53 -8.04
C GLY A 92 -3.42 -0.11 -7.22
N SER A 93 -2.68 0.83 -7.79
CA SER A 93 -1.64 1.59 -7.10
C SER A 93 -1.76 3.06 -7.51
N PHE A 94 -1.86 3.93 -6.53
CA PHE A 94 -1.86 5.38 -6.75
C PHE A 94 -0.54 5.98 -6.31
N THR A 95 -0.09 7.00 -7.04
CA THR A 95 1.10 7.76 -6.64
C THR A 95 0.83 8.55 -5.36
N PHE A 96 1.88 8.83 -4.57
CA PHE A 96 1.78 9.68 -3.38
C PHE A 96 1.32 11.09 -3.77
N ASP A 97 2.05 11.72 -4.68
CA ASP A 97 1.71 13.07 -5.19
C ASP A 97 0.64 12.97 -6.26
N PRO A 98 -0.48 13.71 -6.16
CA PRO A 98 -1.48 13.77 -7.21
C PRO A 98 -0.96 14.27 -8.56
N ALA A 99 0.10 15.06 -8.59
CA ALA A 99 0.70 15.55 -9.83
C ALA A 99 1.59 14.52 -10.53
N SER A 100 2.02 13.45 -9.83
CA SER A 100 2.87 12.41 -10.39
C SER A 100 2.08 11.46 -11.30
N ALA A 101 2.69 11.10 -12.43
CA ALA A 101 2.19 10.03 -13.29
C ALA A 101 2.53 8.65 -12.70
N GLY A 102 1.79 7.60 -13.13
CA GLY A 102 2.09 6.22 -12.76
C GLY A 102 1.00 5.53 -11.92
N SER A 103 -0.06 6.24 -11.55
CA SER A 103 -1.23 5.59 -10.95
C SER A 103 -1.89 4.64 -11.96
N VAL A 104 -2.26 3.43 -11.52
CA VAL A 104 -2.75 2.37 -12.40
C VAL A 104 -3.89 1.59 -11.76
N LEU A 105 -4.85 1.15 -12.60
CA LEU A 105 -5.81 0.10 -12.27
C LEU A 105 -5.68 -1.03 -13.30
N VAL A 106 -5.81 -2.27 -12.81
CA VAL A 106 -5.75 -3.47 -13.63
C VAL A 106 -6.86 -4.42 -13.22
N VAL A 107 -7.66 -4.85 -14.18
CA VAL A 107 -8.60 -5.96 -14.03
C VAL A 107 -7.90 -7.21 -14.58
N PRO A 108 -7.53 -8.18 -13.72
CA PRO A 108 -6.83 -9.37 -14.17
C PRO A 108 -7.75 -10.31 -14.96
N ARG A 109 -7.15 -11.20 -15.76
CA ARG A 109 -7.89 -12.30 -16.42
C ARG A 109 -8.20 -13.44 -15.48
N VAL A 110 -7.32 -13.71 -14.51
CA VAL A 110 -7.47 -14.79 -13.54
C VAL A 110 -7.21 -14.24 -12.16
N VAL A 111 -8.09 -14.53 -11.22
CA VAL A 111 -7.93 -14.26 -9.79
C VAL A 111 -8.17 -15.56 -9.03
N VAL A 112 -7.22 -15.96 -8.21
CA VAL A 112 -7.41 -16.99 -7.19
C VAL A 112 -7.42 -16.31 -5.83
N ALA A 113 -8.44 -16.59 -5.05
CA ALA A 113 -8.60 -15.98 -3.75
C ALA A 113 -8.93 -17.00 -2.67
N ARG A 114 -8.55 -16.66 -1.44
CA ARG A 114 -8.94 -17.39 -0.24
C ARG A 114 -9.27 -16.40 0.87
N ARG A 115 -10.36 -16.68 1.61
CA ARG A 115 -10.76 -15.92 2.79
C ARG A 115 -11.57 -16.81 3.72
N ASP A 116 -11.23 -16.82 5.01
CA ASP A 116 -11.95 -17.58 6.06
C ASP A 116 -12.16 -19.05 5.70
N GLY A 117 -11.12 -19.71 5.16
CA GLY A 117 -11.15 -21.13 4.77
C GLY A 117 -11.96 -21.44 3.51
N GLN A 118 -12.45 -20.46 2.79
CA GLN A 118 -13.09 -20.64 1.47
C GLN A 118 -12.19 -20.09 0.37
N ALA A 119 -12.07 -20.84 -0.73
CA ALA A 119 -11.30 -20.41 -1.90
C ALA A 119 -12.17 -20.39 -3.15
N TRP A 120 -11.82 -19.50 -4.08
CA TRP A 120 -12.52 -19.37 -5.37
C TRP A 120 -11.57 -18.96 -6.48
N LEU A 121 -12.01 -19.24 -7.70
CA LEU A 121 -11.37 -18.85 -8.94
C LEU A 121 -12.32 -17.93 -9.69
N THR A 122 -11.83 -16.75 -10.07
CA THR A 122 -12.51 -15.84 -10.99
C THR A 122 -11.74 -15.79 -12.30
N THR A 123 -12.44 -15.92 -13.43
CA THR A 123 -11.90 -15.75 -14.78
C THR A 123 -12.64 -14.63 -15.52
N VAL A 124 -11.90 -13.87 -16.33
CA VAL A 124 -12.43 -12.82 -17.19
C VAL A 124 -12.10 -13.13 -18.64
N GLY A 125 -13.13 -13.38 -19.43
CA GLY A 125 -13.02 -13.88 -20.81
C GLY A 125 -12.72 -15.38 -20.87
N GLU A 126 -11.93 -15.80 -21.88
CA GLU A 126 -11.55 -17.21 -22.02
C GLU A 126 -10.63 -17.66 -20.89
N GLU A 127 -10.89 -18.86 -20.37
CA GLU A 127 -10.11 -19.46 -19.30
C GLU A 127 -8.71 -19.86 -19.82
N ASN A 128 -7.69 -19.15 -19.35
CA ASN A 128 -6.29 -19.48 -19.59
C ASN A 128 -5.50 -19.30 -18.29
N LEU A 129 -5.31 -20.40 -17.59
CA LEU A 129 -4.61 -20.38 -16.28
C LEU A 129 -3.10 -20.12 -16.42
N GLY A 130 -2.56 -20.12 -17.63
CA GLY A 130 -1.14 -19.92 -17.90
C GLY A 130 -0.28 -21.13 -17.54
N LEU A 131 0.95 -21.15 -18.04
CA LEU A 131 1.96 -22.12 -17.66
C LEU A 131 2.85 -21.53 -16.57
N VAL A 132 3.01 -22.22 -15.46
CA VAL A 132 3.92 -21.81 -14.39
C VAL A 132 5.36 -21.95 -14.89
N THR A 133 6.08 -20.82 -14.90
CA THR A 133 7.52 -20.80 -15.19
C THR A 133 8.31 -20.85 -13.88
N PRO A 134 9.47 -21.53 -13.82
CA PRO A 134 10.31 -21.50 -12.62
C PRO A 134 10.74 -20.06 -12.29
N ALA A 135 10.59 -19.66 -11.03
CA ALA A 135 11.15 -18.41 -10.52
C ALA A 135 12.60 -18.62 -10.11
N ALA A 136 13.50 -17.74 -10.52
CA ALA A 136 14.91 -17.81 -10.17
C ALA A 136 15.31 -16.62 -9.28
N PRO A 137 16.19 -16.82 -8.27
CA PRO A 137 16.77 -15.72 -7.51
C PRO A 137 17.53 -14.74 -8.41
N PRO A 138 17.52 -13.43 -8.10
CA PRO A 138 18.11 -12.38 -8.95
C PRO A 138 19.64 -12.38 -8.99
N GLY A 139 20.30 -13.30 -8.28
CA GLY A 139 21.75 -13.34 -8.14
C GLY A 139 22.25 -12.35 -7.11
N ARG A 140 23.48 -11.84 -7.30
CA ARG A 140 24.10 -10.89 -6.38
C ARG A 140 23.45 -9.52 -6.48
N ILE A 141 23.16 -8.90 -5.32
CA ILE A 141 22.61 -7.55 -5.22
C ILE A 141 23.70 -6.56 -4.79
N ARG A 142 23.76 -5.42 -5.45
CA ARG A 142 24.62 -4.27 -5.11
C ARG A 142 23.74 -3.07 -4.83
N TYR A 143 24.05 -2.32 -3.77
CA TYR A 143 23.29 -1.13 -3.37
C TYR A 143 24.09 0.14 -3.65
N SER A 144 23.37 1.20 -4.00
CA SER A 144 23.84 2.56 -4.08
C SER A 144 22.81 3.52 -3.54
N ASP A 145 23.24 4.72 -3.17
CA ASP A 145 22.31 5.79 -2.81
C ASP A 145 21.38 6.13 -3.98
N GLY A 146 20.16 6.53 -3.65
CA GLY A 146 19.20 7.08 -4.59
C GLY A 146 19.36 8.59 -4.82
N ALA A 147 18.29 9.34 -4.63
CA ALA A 147 18.28 10.79 -4.86
C ALA A 147 19.20 11.56 -3.89
N LEU A 148 19.30 11.11 -2.65
CA LEU A 148 20.16 11.72 -1.62
C LEU A 148 21.09 10.69 -1.02
N THR A 149 22.35 11.10 -0.80
CA THR A 149 23.29 10.36 0.05
C THR A 149 22.84 10.41 1.51
N ALA A 150 23.38 9.55 2.38
CA ALA A 150 23.07 9.57 3.80
C ALA A 150 23.29 10.95 4.44
N PRO A 151 24.44 11.65 4.27
CA PRO A 151 24.62 13.02 4.79
C PRO A 151 23.66 14.04 4.15
N GLY A 152 23.31 13.87 2.87
CA GLY A 152 22.35 14.73 2.19
C GLY A 152 20.94 14.62 2.80
N TRP A 153 20.55 13.41 3.17
CA TRP A 153 19.27 13.16 3.83
C TRP A 153 19.25 13.67 5.28
N GLU A 154 20.34 13.48 6.06
CA GLU A 154 20.48 14.10 7.40
C GLU A 154 20.33 15.61 7.33
N HIS A 155 20.91 16.26 6.29
CA HIS A 155 20.72 17.70 6.08
C HIS A 155 19.26 18.07 5.78
N ALA A 156 18.55 17.24 5.01
CA ALA A 156 17.10 17.42 4.75
C ALA A 156 16.29 17.30 6.05
N VAL A 157 16.60 16.32 6.92
CA VAL A 157 15.98 16.17 8.24
C VAL A 157 16.24 17.41 9.11
N ALA A 158 17.49 17.87 9.20
CA ALA A 158 17.84 19.07 9.96
C ALA A 158 17.10 20.32 9.42
N THR A 159 16.85 20.39 8.11
CA THR A 159 16.06 21.47 7.51
C THR A 159 14.60 21.36 7.90
N ALA A 160 14.01 20.16 7.86
CA ALA A 160 12.63 19.93 8.31
C ALA A 160 12.44 20.31 9.79
N VAL A 161 13.39 19.94 10.67
CA VAL A 161 13.37 20.32 12.08
C VAL A 161 13.33 21.86 12.23
N ARG A 162 14.07 22.62 11.39
CA ARG A 162 13.99 24.09 11.41
C ARG A 162 12.62 24.64 11.02
N HIS A 163 11.97 24.10 9.98
CA HIS A 163 10.60 24.48 9.61
C HIS A 163 9.60 24.17 10.72
N ILE A 164 9.78 23.06 11.43
CA ILE A 164 8.90 22.69 12.54
C ILE A 164 9.14 23.62 13.75
N THR A 165 10.39 23.86 14.11
CA THR A 165 10.73 24.73 15.27
C THR A 165 10.40 26.21 15.03
N SER A 166 10.32 26.68 13.77
CA SER A 166 9.81 28.02 13.43
C SER A 166 8.28 28.11 13.49
N GLY A 167 7.58 27.00 13.68
CA GLY A 167 6.11 26.96 13.76
C GLY A 167 5.39 26.89 12.39
N GLU A 168 6.12 26.65 11.31
CA GLU A 168 5.53 26.47 9.97
C GLU A 168 4.81 25.12 9.84
N LEU A 169 5.29 24.10 10.55
CA LEU A 169 4.74 22.73 10.57
C LEU A 169 4.78 22.18 12.00
N GLU A 170 3.95 21.19 12.29
CA GLU A 170 4.04 20.37 13.50
C GLU A 170 4.84 19.08 13.25
N LYS A 171 4.67 18.50 12.06
CA LYS A 171 5.28 17.23 11.64
C LYS A 171 5.45 17.19 10.12
N VAL A 172 6.51 16.56 9.65
CA VAL A 172 6.64 16.12 8.24
C VAL A 172 7.27 14.74 8.17
N VAL A 173 6.80 13.89 7.26
CA VAL A 173 7.42 12.59 7.01
C VAL A 173 8.40 12.73 5.86
N LEU A 174 9.66 12.42 6.10
CA LEU A 174 10.69 12.41 5.05
C LEU A 174 11.12 10.99 4.71
N ALA A 175 11.24 10.75 3.42
CA ALA A 175 11.71 9.49 2.87
C ALA A 175 13.06 9.64 2.16
N ARG A 176 13.75 8.51 2.03
CA ARG A 176 14.90 8.34 1.15
C ARG A 176 14.74 7.06 0.34
N ASP A 177 15.52 6.96 -0.72
CA ASP A 177 15.57 5.77 -1.56
C ASP A 177 16.96 5.16 -1.64
N LEU A 178 17.01 3.86 -1.93
CA LEU A 178 18.20 3.10 -2.30
C LEU A 178 17.95 2.39 -3.63
N ILE A 179 18.98 2.31 -4.45
CA ILE A 179 18.94 1.53 -5.68
C ILE A 179 19.64 0.21 -5.46
N ALA A 180 18.90 -0.89 -5.57
CA ALA A 180 19.45 -2.23 -5.66
C ALA A 180 19.61 -2.60 -7.13
N THR A 181 20.75 -3.17 -7.51
CA THR A 181 21.02 -3.67 -8.86
C THR A 181 21.44 -5.14 -8.75
N ALA A 182 20.67 -6.00 -9.38
CA ALA A 182 20.88 -7.43 -9.46
C ALA A 182 21.69 -7.83 -10.69
N ASP A 183 22.22 -9.06 -10.70
CA ASP A 183 22.94 -9.62 -11.86
C ASP A 183 21.96 -10.07 -12.98
N ALA A 184 20.68 -10.29 -12.67
CA ALA A 184 19.60 -10.65 -13.60
C ALA A 184 18.30 -9.91 -13.23
N ASP A 185 17.31 -9.98 -14.12
CA ASP A 185 15.98 -9.43 -13.86
C ASP A 185 15.41 -10.02 -12.57
N ILE A 186 14.80 -9.15 -11.77
CA ILE A 186 14.21 -9.52 -10.49
C ILE A 186 12.82 -10.08 -10.73
N ASP A 187 12.66 -11.39 -10.58
CA ASP A 187 11.34 -12.03 -10.59
C ASP A 187 10.61 -11.68 -9.28
N PRO A 188 9.49 -10.93 -9.31
CA PRO A 188 8.80 -10.49 -8.10
C PRO A 188 8.30 -11.63 -7.21
N ARG A 189 8.08 -12.84 -7.77
CA ARG A 189 7.60 -14.00 -7.02
C ARG A 189 8.59 -14.41 -5.92
N VAL A 190 9.88 -14.24 -6.16
CA VAL A 190 10.93 -14.57 -5.17
C VAL A 190 10.85 -13.66 -3.95
N PRO A 191 10.97 -12.32 -4.08
CA PRO A 191 10.83 -11.45 -2.91
C PRO A 191 9.44 -11.49 -2.28
N LEU A 192 8.33 -11.69 -3.04
CA LEU A 192 6.98 -11.82 -2.50
C LEU A 192 6.85 -13.05 -1.59
N ALA A 193 7.35 -14.21 -2.02
CA ALA A 193 7.32 -15.44 -1.20
C ALA A 193 8.10 -15.25 0.12
N ARG A 194 9.29 -14.62 0.06
CA ARG A 194 10.10 -14.32 1.24
C ARG A 194 9.42 -13.33 2.19
N LEU A 195 8.77 -12.29 1.64
CA LEU A 195 8.03 -11.30 2.43
C LEU A 195 6.85 -11.94 3.14
N ALA A 196 6.01 -12.71 2.43
CA ALA A 196 4.86 -13.38 3.01
C ALA A 196 5.24 -14.38 4.10
N ALA A 197 6.34 -15.12 3.91
CA ALA A 197 6.83 -16.06 4.90
C ALA A 197 7.42 -15.37 6.16
N ARG A 198 8.10 -14.23 5.98
CA ARG A 198 8.80 -13.51 7.06
C ARG A 198 7.92 -12.54 7.82
N TYR A 199 6.93 -11.94 7.14
CA TYR A 199 6.05 -10.89 7.66
C TYR A 199 4.58 -11.24 7.41
N PRO A 200 4.07 -12.38 7.94
CA PRO A 200 2.68 -12.80 7.71
C PRO A 200 1.65 -11.79 8.23
N GLU A 201 2.01 -10.96 9.22
CA GLU A 201 1.18 -9.88 9.78
C GLU A 201 1.08 -8.65 8.86
N CYS A 202 1.88 -8.61 7.79
CA CYS A 202 1.83 -7.54 6.79
C CYS A 202 1.02 -7.98 5.56
N TYR A 203 0.47 -7.00 4.87
CA TYR A 203 -0.14 -7.20 3.56
C TYR A 203 0.96 -7.27 2.51
N THR A 204 1.24 -8.48 2.01
CA THR A 204 2.16 -8.68 0.88
C THR A 204 1.47 -8.32 -0.41
N PHE A 205 2.04 -7.40 -1.18
CA PHE A 205 1.41 -6.85 -2.38
C PHE A 205 2.34 -6.77 -3.58
N SER A 206 1.72 -6.84 -4.77
CA SER A 206 2.37 -6.57 -6.06
C SER A 206 1.36 -5.92 -7.00
N VAL A 207 1.62 -4.69 -7.44
CA VAL A 207 0.80 -3.95 -8.42
C VAL A 207 1.68 -3.05 -9.27
N GLY A 208 1.70 -3.22 -10.59
CA GLY A 208 2.41 -2.33 -11.51
C GLY A 208 3.92 -2.24 -11.28
N GLY A 209 4.56 -3.33 -10.85
CA GLY A 209 5.98 -3.38 -10.50
C GLY A 209 6.31 -2.86 -9.09
N LEU A 210 5.36 -2.27 -8.38
CA LEU A 210 5.51 -1.94 -6.96
C LEU A 210 5.22 -3.18 -6.13
N ILE A 211 6.23 -3.66 -5.37
CA ILE A 211 6.12 -4.83 -4.50
C ILE A 211 6.49 -4.48 -3.07
N GLY A 212 5.89 -5.17 -2.09
CA GLY A 212 6.23 -4.93 -0.69
C GLY A 212 5.41 -5.74 0.29
N ALA A 213 5.63 -5.45 1.59
CA ALA A 213 4.83 -5.99 2.69
C ALA A 213 4.52 -4.85 3.68
N THR A 214 3.33 -4.27 3.54
CA THR A 214 2.92 -3.15 4.38
C THR A 214 2.19 -3.62 5.63
N PRO A 215 2.53 -3.10 6.82
CA PRO A 215 1.77 -3.35 8.03
C PRO A 215 0.53 -2.44 8.15
N GLU A 216 0.42 -1.40 7.31
CA GLU A 216 -0.54 -0.32 7.48
C GLU A 216 -1.72 -0.47 6.53
N LEU A 217 -2.86 -0.87 7.07
CA LEU A 217 -4.14 -0.92 6.37
C LEU A 217 -4.75 0.49 6.36
N LEU A 218 -4.75 1.14 5.19
CA LEU A 218 -5.39 2.44 5.02
C LEU A 218 -6.89 2.32 5.21
N VAL A 219 -7.52 1.34 4.54
CA VAL A 219 -8.93 1.01 4.73
C VAL A 219 -9.24 -0.39 4.20
N ARG A 220 -10.09 -1.12 4.94
CA ARG A 220 -10.91 -2.24 4.45
C ARG A 220 -12.35 -1.79 4.44
N HIS A 221 -13.05 -2.06 3.34
CA HIS A 221 -14.49 -1.82 3.19
C HIS A 221 -15.18 -3.14 2.84
N THR A 222 -16.25 -3.45 3.56
CA THR A 222 -17.08 -4.65 3.35
C THR A 222 -18.54 -4.30 3.60
N GLY A 223 -19.33 -4.23 2.55
CA GLY A 223 -20.70 -3.77 2.61
C GLY A 223 -20.80 -2.30 3.06
N ARG A 224 -21.10 -2.06 4.32
CA ARG A 224 -21.05 -0.70 4.91
C ARG A 224 -19.99 -0.56 5.99
N ALA A 225 -19.38 -1.65 6.42
CA ALA A 225 -18.36 -1.61 7.46
C ALA A 225 -17.03 -1.16 6.88
N ILE A 226 -16.35 -0.27 7.60
CA ILE A 226 -14.97 0.11 7.33
C ILE A 226 -14.08 -0.15 8.53
N GLU A 227 -12.82 -0.41 8.23
CA GLU A 227 -11.75 -0.58 9.19
C GLU A 227 -10.48 0.10 8.65
N SER A 228 -9.80 0.88 9.47
CA SER A 228 -8.49 1.48 9.20
C SER A 228 -7.55 1.16 10.35
N LEU A 229 -6.28 0.84 10.06
CA LEU A 229 -5.26 0.60 11.06
C LEU A 229 -4.20 1.70 10.98
N VAL A 230 -4.19 2.57 11.99
CA VAL A 230 -3.27 3.70 12.08
C VAL A 230 -2.02 3.28 12.84
N LEU A 231 -0.84 3.45 12.24
CA LEU A 231 0.45 3.15 12.85
C LEU A 231 1.30 4.42 12.94
N ALA A 232 1.75 4.78 14.14
CA ALA A 232 2.72 5.86 14.35
C ALA A 232 3.45 5.65 15.70
N GLY A 233 4.67 6.17 15.80
CA GLY A 233 5.59 5.80 16.88
C GLY A 233 6.25 4.44 16.61
N THR A 234 7.58 4.37 16.72
CA THR A 234 8.34 3.16 16.32
C THR A 234 9.55 2.95 17.21
N ILE A 235 9.72 1.71 17.67
CA ILE A 235 10.96 1.25 18.34
C ILE A 235 11.45 -0.06 17.72
N PRO A 236 12.74 -0.43 17.88
CA PRO A 236 13.25 -1.74 17.50
C PRO A 236 12.54 -2.88 18.22
N SER A 237 12.36 -4.04 17.55
CA SER A 237 11.65 -5.20 18.10
C SER A 237 12.24 -5.78 19.41
N GLY A 238 13.50 -5.50 19.72
CA GLY A 238 14.13 -5.93 20.98
C GLY A 238 14.05 -4.91 22.11
N ALA A 239 13.47 -3.73 21.88
CA ALA A 239 13.32 -2.70 22.89
C ALA A 239 12.10 -2.99 23.81
N ASP A 240 12.16 -2.46 25.04
CA ASP A 240 11.05 -2.58 25.98
C ASP A 240 9.83 -1.78 25.46
N PRO A 241 8.67 -2.40 25.23
CA PRO A 241 7.46 -1.72 24.81
C PRO A 241 7.05 -0.53 25.70
N ALA A 242 7.37 -0.58 27.00
CA ALA A 242 7.08 0.51 27.91
C ALA A 242 7.72 1.84 27.46
N THR A 243 8.91 1.79 26.85
CA THR A 243 9.58 3.00 26.33
C THR A 243 8.78 3.69 25.23
N LEU A 244 8.01 2.94 24.44
CA LEU A 244 7.15 3.46 23.39
C LEU A 244 5.88 4.10 23.96
N PHE A 245 5.22 3.41 24.90
CA PHE A 245 4.02 3.91 25.56
C PHE A 245 4.28 5.10 26.46
N ASP A 246 5.46 5.19 27.09
CA ASP A 246 5.84 6.27 28.00
C ASP A 246 6.47 7.47 27.26
N SER A 247 6.83 7.34 25.98
CA SER A 247 7.41 8.41 25.16
C SER A 247 6.38 9.50 24.84
N PRO A 248 6.53 10.72 25.33
CA PRO A 248 5.63 11.82 24.98
C PRO A 248 5.67 12.14 23.47
N LYS A 249 6.84 11.99 22.81
CA LYS A 249 7.02 12.19 21.37
C LYS A 249 6.17 11.20 20.58
N ASP A 250 6.34 9.89 20.85
CA ASP A 250 5.68 8.83 20.09
C ASP A 250 4.16 8.84 20.31
N ARG A 251 3.72 9.10 21.53
CA ARG A 251 2.28 9.26 21.85
C ARG A 251 1.67 10.45 21.12
N TYR A 252 2.36 11.60 21.07
CA TYR A 252 1.87 12.77 20.36
C TYR A 252 1.81 12.52 18.85
N GLU A 253 2.85 11.92 18.28
CA GLU A 253 2.87 11.50 16.87
C GLU A 253 1.68 10.60 16.53
N HIS A 254 1.42 9.60 17.38
CA HIS A 254 0.30 8.68 17.22
C HIS A 254 -1.06 9.40 17.33
N THR A 255 -1.22 10.27 18.31
CA THR A 255 -2.44 11.06 18.50
C THR A 255 -2.76 11.92 17.26
N CYS A 256 -1.76 12.58 16.69
CA CYS A 256 -1.93 13.37 15.46
C CYS A 256 -2.35 12.49 14.28
N ALA A 257 -1.77 11.28 14.14
CA ALA A 257 -2.12 10.36 13.07
C ALA A 257 -3.56 9.86 13.20
N VAL A 258 -4.00 9.46 14.40
CA VAL A 258 -5.38 9.03 14.68
C VAL A 258 -6.38 10.16 14.45
N ALA A 259 -6.11 11.35 14.95
CA ALA A 259 -6.97 12.52 14.75
C ALA A 259 -7.16 12.88 13.26
N SER A 260 -6.09 12.74 12.45
CA SER A 260 -6.16 12.93 11.00
C SER A 260 -7.13 11.94 10.33
N VAL A 261 -7.05 10.66 10.71
CA VAL A 261 -7.94 9.61 10.18
C VAL A 261 -9.38 9.83 10.64
N GLU A 262 -9.61 10.16 11.93
CA GLU A 262 -10.93 10.48 12.45
C GLU A 262 -11.57 11.64 11.70
N ALA A 263 -10.84 12.74 11.52
CA ALA A 263 -11.33 13.93 10.82
C ALA A 263 -11.70 13.64 9.36
N ALA A 264 -10.92 12.78 8.68
CA ALA A 264 -11.18 12.39 7.29
C ALA A 264 -12.38 11.44 7.16
N LEU A 265 -12.58 10.51 8.10
CA LEU A 265 -13.66 9.51 8.04
C LEU A 265 -14.99 10.04 8.55
N LYS A 266 -14.97 10.95 9.51
CA LYS A 266 -16.21 11.47 10.17
C LYS A 266 -17.27 11.99 9.20
N PRO A 267 -16.94 12.70 8.11
CA PRO A 267 -17.94 13.16 7.13
C PRO A 267 -18.54 12.05 6.26
N LEU A 268 -17.92 10.86 6.22
CA LEU A 268 -18.33 9.74 5.38
C LEU A 268 -19.07 8.64 6.15
N CYS A 269 -19.08 8.72 7.48
CA CYS A 269 -19.56 7.65 8.35
C CYS A 269 -20.77 8.08 9.17
N ALA A 270 -21.84 7.28 9.14
CA ALA A 270 -22.95 7.39 10.06
C ALA A 270 -22.54 7.08 11.51
N GLU A 271 -21.60 6.17 11.67
CA GLU A 271 -21.04 5.75 12.96
C GLU A 271 -19.52 5.58 12.80
N LEU A 272 -18.75 6.08 13.77
CA LEU A 272 -17.29 5.97 13.81
C LEU A 272 -16.84 5.67 15.23
N ASP A 273 -16.06 4.61 15.40
CA ASP A 273 -15.45 4.20 16.66
C ASP A 273 -13.93 4.35 16.60
N VAL A 274 -13.40 5.19 17.47
CA VAL A 274 -11.98 5.50 17.57
C VAL A 274 -11.49 5.08 18.95
N PRO A 275 -10.53 4.14 19.07
CA PRO A 275 -10.08 3.65 20.36
C PRO A 275 -9.41 4.77 21.18
N ALA A 276 -9.71 4.80 22.50
CA ALA A 276 -9.20 5.81 23.42
C ALA A 276 -7.68 5.67 23.70
N ALA A 277 -7.10 4.49 23.44
CA ALA A 277 -5.69 4.20 23.66
C ALA A 277 -5.16 3.27 22.56
N PRO A 278 -3.88 3.44 22.14
CA PRO A 278 -3.27 2.54 21.19
C PRO A 278 -2.92 1.18 21.81
N GLU A 279 -2.81 0.17 20.93
CA GLU A 279 -2.25 -1.14 21.19
C GLU A 279 -0.82 -1.24 20.68
N LEU A 280 -0.11 -2.33 21.03
CA LEU A 280 1.22 -2.64 20.49
C LEU A 280 1.08 -3.55 19.27
N LEU A 281 1.57 -3.12 18.11
CA LEU A 281 1.80 -3.99 16.97
C LEU A 281 3.29 -4.37 16.91
N SER A 282 3.58 -5.66 17.05
CA SER A 282 4.95 -6.18 16.98
C SER A 282 5.20 -6.84 15.63
N LEU A 283 6.25 -6.39 14.94
CA LEU A 283 6.78 -6.97 13.71
C LEU A 283 8.19 -7.55 13.97
N PRO A 284 8.72 -8.41 13.11
CA PRO A 284 10.02 -9.04 13.31
C PRO A 284 11.19 -8.08 13.58
N ASN A 285 11.13 -6.86 13.06
CA ASN A 285 12.21 -5.87 13.14
C ASN A 285 11.85 -4.59 13.91
N VAL A 286 10.57 -4.29 14.11
CA VAL A 286 10.10 -3.06 14.78
C VAL A 286 8.81 -3.32 15.55
N GLN A 287 8.49 -2.41 16.47
CA GLN A 287 7.20 -2.33 17.17
C GLN A 287 6.59 -0.95 16.95
N HIS A 288 5.27 -0.89 16.82
CA HIS A 288 4.51 0.35 16.59
C HIS A 288 3.38 0.51 17.61
N LEU A 289 3.02 1.77 17.93
CA LEU A 289 1.68 2.04 18.45
C LEU A 289 0.67 1.88 17.31
N ALA A 290 -0.44 1.22 17.59
CA ALA A 290 -1.48 0.89 16.63
C ALA A 290 -2.86 1.27 17.17
N SER A 291 -3.70 1.90 16.34
CA SER A 291 -5.10 2.17 16.64
C SER A 291 -5.99 1.69 15.50
N ARG A 292 -6.93 0.81 15.83
CA ARG A 292 -7.92 0.28 14.88
C ARG A 292 -9.17 1.14 14.93
N VAL A 293 -9.35 1.96 13.90
CA VAL A 293 -10.55 2.80 13.73
C VAL A 293 -11.57 1.99 12.91
N THR A 294 -12.80 1.88 13.42
CA THR A 294 -13.89 1.19 12.72
C THR A 294 -15.08 2.11 12.53
N GLY A 295 -15.90 1.83 11.52
CA GLY A 295 -17.05 2.67 11.24
C GLY A 295 -18.02 2.04 10.28
N ARG A 296 -19.10 2.77 10.03
CA ARG A 296 -20.16 2.43 9.09
C ARG A 296 -20.38 3.57 8.13
N LEU A 297 -20.08 3.35 6.85
CA LEU A 297 -20.25 4.34 5.80
C LEU A 297 -21.71 4.67 5.55
N ASP A 298 -21.95 5.89 5.10
CA ASP A 298 -23.20 6.30 4.49
C ASP A 298 -23.43 5.56 3.17
N ASP A 299 -24.70 5.49 2.71
CA ASP A 299 -25.05 4.76 1.51
C ASP A 299 -24.42 5.36 0.25
N GLY A 300 -23.89 4.49 -0.61
CA GLY A 300 -23.37 4.83 -1.93
C GLY A 300 -21.89 5.19 -1.99
N ALA A 301 -21.17 5.23 -0.86
CA ALA A 301 -19.73 5.41 -0.86
C ALA A 301 -19.00 4.09 -1.22
N SER A 302 -17.95 4.18 -2.02
CA SER A 302 -17.04 3.08 -2.35
C SER A 302 -15.75 3.16 -1.53
N VAL A 303 -14.99 2.08 -1.51
CA VAL A 303 -13.66 2.10 -0.87
C VAL A 303 -12.75 3.19 -1.44
N LEU A 304 -12.86 3.54 -2.73
CA LEU A 304 -12.05 4.61 -3.35
C LEU A 304 -12.43 6.01 -2.84
N ASP A 305 -13.67 6.24 -2.44
CA ASP A 305 -14.07 7.51 -1.82
C ASP A 305 -13.42 7.66 -0.45
N VAL A 306 -13.34 6.56 0.30
CA VAL A 306 -12.64 6.52 1.60
C VAL A 306 -11.13 6.70 1.42
N VAL A 307 -10.52 6.01 0.45
CA VAL A 307 -9.10 6.18 0.10
C VAL A 307 -8.78 7.62 -0.27
N ALA A 308 -9.66 8.27 -1.05
CA ALA A 308 -9.51 9.68 -1.44
C ALA A 308 -9.53 10.63 -0.24
N ALA A 309 -10.38 10.35 0.74
CA ALA A 309 -10.48 11.17 1.96
C ALA A 309 -9.29 10.97 2.91
N LEU A 310 -8.75 9.74 2.97
CA LEU A 310 -7.65 9.40 3.85
C LEU A 310 -6.28 9.77 3.30
N HIS A 311 -6.09 9.81 1.98
CA HIS A 311 -4.76 9.96 1.39
C HIS A 311 -4.41 11.41 1.02
N PRO A 312 -3.22 11.92 1.48
CA PRO A 312 -2.28 11.27 2.39
C PRO A 312 -2.63 11.49 3.88
N THR A 313 -2.44 10.46 4.71
CA THR A 313 -2.55 10.61 6.16
C THR A 313 -1.37 11.37 6.75
N ALA A 314 -1.53 11.90 7.97
CA ALA A 314 -0.42 12.51 8.71
C ALA A 314 0.72 11.51 9.02
N ALA A 315 0.46 10.19 8.95
CA ALA A 315 1.48 9.15 9.14
C ALA A 315 2.50 9.08 8.00
N VAL A 316 2.16 9.56 6.80
CA VAL A 316 3.05 9.54 5.61
C VAL A 316 3.27 10.90 4.97
N GLY A 317 2.45 11.90 5.27
CA GLY A 317 2.58 13.30 4.83
C GLY A 317 3.14 14.20 5.91
N GLY A 318 2.31 14.57 6.86
CA GLY A 318 2.63 15.47 7.97
C GLY A 318 1.44 16.30 8.41
N THR A 319 1.71 17.29 9.25
CA THR A 319 0.70 18.20 9.83
C THR A 319 1.23 19.64 9.86
N PRO A 320 0.49 20.64 9.32
CA PRO A 320 -0.68 20.52 8.45
C PRO A 320 -0.35 19.75 7.15
N THR A 321 -1.33 19.00 6.63
CA THR A 321 -1.06 18.05 5.54
C THR A 321 -0.61 18.72 4.25
N ASP A 322 -1.29 19.79 3.83
CA ASP A 322 -1.00 20.48 2.56
C ASP A 322 0.40 21.11 2.56
N ASP A 323 0.77 21.76 3.67
CA ASP A 323 2.10 22.39 3.82
C ASP A 323 3.21 21.33 3.86
N ALA A 324 2.98 20.24 4.57
CA ALA A 324 3.92 19.13 4.64
C ALA A 324 4.14 18.48 3.25
N VAL A 325 3.05 18.18 2.53
CA VAL A 325 3.11 17.60 1.18
C VAL A 325 3.83 18.53 0.20
N ALA A 326 3.63 19.84 0.29
CA ALA A 326 4.32 20.81 -0.56
C ALA A 326 5.84 20.91 -0.25
N LEU A 327 6.25 20.64 0.98
CA LEU A 327 7.65 20.68 1.40
C LEU A 327 8.42 19.40 1.05
N ILE A 328 7.78 18.23 1.10
CA ILE A 328 8.38 16.91 0.89
C ILE A 328 9.25 16.83 -0.38
N PRO A 329 8.77 17.13 -1.59
CA PRO A 329 9.59 16.97 -2.80
C PRO A 329 10.79 17.91 -2.85
N ARG A 330 10.72 19.05 -2.18
CA ARG A 330 11.82 20.02 -2.10
C ARG A 330 12.96 19.51 -1.23
N LEU A 331 12.64 18.79 -0.14
CA LEU A 331 13.62 18.23 0.79
C LEU A 331 14.16 16.88 0.31
N GLU A 332 13.31 16.00 -0.20
CA GLU A 332 13.68 14.65 -0.66
C GLU A 332 14.37 14.65 -2.02
N ARG A 333 14.12 15.65 -2.87
CA ARG A 333 14.63 15.76 -4.24
C ARG A 333 14.30 14.55 -5.11
N MET A 334 13.18 13.89 -4.81
CA MET A 334 12.69 12.73 -5.56
C MET A 334 11.18 12.77 -5.71
N ASP A 335 10.67 12.08 -6.73
CA ASP A 335 9.29 11.63 -6.79
C ASP A 335 9.19 10.29 -6.06
N ARG A 336 8.27 10.19 -5.12
CA ARG A 336 7.96 8.96 -4.39
C ARG A 336 7.30 7.91 -5.28
N GLY A 337 6.69 8.32 -6.40
CA GLY A 337 5.87 7.44 -7.21
C GLY A 337 4.78 6.77 -6.37
N GLY A 338 4.69 5.44 -6.40
CA GLY A 338 3.74 4.67 -5.61
C GLY A 338 4.10 4.51 -4.13
N TYR A 339 5.34 4.80 -3.71
CA TYR A 339 5.73 4.71 -2.30
C TYR A 339 4.92 5.68 -1.44
N ALA A 340 4.44 5.20 -0.29
CA ALA A 340 3.53 5.91 0.61
C ALA A 340 2.17 6.30 -0.02
N GLY A 341 1.92 5.87 -1.26
CA GLY A 341 0.63 5.98 -1.92
C GLY A 341 -0.29 4.80 -1.60
N PRO A 342 -1.59 4.90 -1.90
CA PRO A 342 -2.53 3.79 -1.74
C PRO A 342 -2.25 2.65 -2.73
N VAL A 343 -2.25 1.41 -2.22
CA VAL A 343 -2.13 0.18 -3.01
C VAL A 343 -3.13 -0.84 -2.49
N GLY A 344 -3.80 -1.57 -3.39
CA GLY A 344 -4.80 -2.54 -2.96
C GLY A 344 -5.69 -3.03 -4.09
N TRP A 345 -6.93 -3.36 -3.76
CA TRP A 345 -7.92 -3.87 -4.69
C TRP A 345 -9.33 -3.36 -4.37
N ILE A 346 -10.20 -3.38 -5.38
CA ILE A 346 -11.62 -3.06 -5.31
C ILE A 346 -12.41 -4.02 -6.21
N ASP A 347 -13.59 -4.45 -5.75
CA ASP A 347 -14.51 -5.27 -6.55
C ASP A 347 -15.69 -4.45 -7.14
N ALA A 348 -16.58 -5.15 -7.86
CA ALA A 348 -17.73 -4.52 -8.51
C ALA A 348 -18.78 -3.99 -7.53
N GLN A 349 -18.79 -4.44 -6.28
CA GLN A 349 -19.68 -3.96 -5.23
C GLN A 349 -19.13 -2.71 -4.53
N GLY A 350 -17.89 -2.32 -4.83
CA GLY A 350 -17.19 -1.22 -4.17
C GLY A 350 -16.52 -1.63 -2.87
N ASP A 351 -16.53 -2.93 -2.54
CA ASP A 351 -15.76 -3.50 -1.46
C ASP A 351 -14.27 -3.58 -1.83
N GLY A 352 -13.39 -3.58 -0.85
CA GLY A 352 -11.96 -3.67 -1.13
C GLY A 352 -11.08 -3.46 0.09
N GLU A 353 -9.78 -3.66 -0.14
CA GLU A 353 -8.74 -3.43 0.85
C GLU A 353 -7.62 -2.61 0.22
N TRP A 354 -7.23 -1.54 0.91
CA TRP A 354 -6.16 -0.64 0.50
C TRP A 354 -5.22 -0.39 1.66
N GLY A 355 -3.93 -0.56 1.42
CA GLY A 355 -2.87 -0.19 2.36
C GLY A 355 -2.10 1.02 1.89
N ILE A 356 -1.27 1.56 2.77
CA ILE A 356 -0.25 2.51 2.42
C ILE A 356 0.98 1.72 1.95
N ALA A 357 1.49 1.98 0.75
CA ALA A 357 2.63 1.24 0.18
C ALA A 357 3.93 1.56 0.93
N LEU A 358 4.17 0.84 2.00
CA LEU A 358 5.36 0.90 2.83
C LEU A 358 6.17 -0.39 2.71
N ARG A 359 7.43 -0.36 3.18
CA ARG A 359 8.33 -1.52 3.13
C ARG A 359 8.33 -2.15 1.73
N CYS A 360 8.54 -1.30 0.72
CA CYS A 360 8.32 -1.65 -0.68
C CYS A 360 9.49 -1.22 -1.56
N ALA A 361 9.47 -1.73 -2.79
CA ALA A 361 10.35 -1.33 -3.86
C ALA A 361 9.59 -1.27 -5.18
N GLN A 362 9.99 -0.36 -6.06
CA GLN A 362 9.61 -0.34 -7.46
C GLN A 362 10.62 -1.15 -8.26
N LEU A 363 10.16 -2.19 -8.94
CA LEU A 363 10.99 -3.06 -9.80
C LEU A 363 11.02 -2.54 -11.25
N ASP A 364 12.19 -2.64 -11.87
CA ASP A 364 12.42 -2.36 -13.28
C ASP A 364 13.58 -3.23 -13.81
N GLY A 365 13.25 -4.38 -14.40
CA GLY A 365 14.22 -5.37 -14.83
C GLY A 365 15.15 -5.81 -13.68
N PRO A 366 16.48 -5.65 -13.83
CA PRO A 366 17.44 -6.01 -12.78
C PRO A 366 17.54 -4.96 -11.66
N ARG A 367 16.77 -3.89 -11.70
CA ARG A 367 16.83 -2.80 -10.72
C ARG A 367 15.60 -2.83 -9.80
N ALA A 368 15.84 -2.53 -8.52
CA ALA A 368 14.80 -2.24 -7.56
C ALA A 368 15.10 -0.92 -6.85
N ARG A 369 14.15 -0.02 -6.83
CA ARG A 369 14.22 1.23 -6.06
C ARG A 369 13.46 1.03 -4.75
N LEU A 370 14.20 0.90 -3.66
CA LEU A 370 13.68 0.69 -2.31
C LEU A 370 13.41 2.04 -1.65
N PHE A 371 12.39 2.10 -0.77
CA PHE A 371 12.02 3.32 -0.07
C PHE A 371 11.89 3.08 1.43
N ALA A 372 12.29 4.08 2.21
CA ALA A 372 12.06 4.13 3.66
C ALA A 372 11.93 5.59 4.11
N GLY A 373 11.11 5.85 5.14
CA GLY A 373 10.88 7.17 5.68
C GLY A 373 10.60 7.17 7.18
N CYS A 374 10.76 8.35 7.79
CA CYS A 374 10.53 8.60 9.21
C CYS A 374 9.68 9.86 9.41
N GLY A 375 8.90 9.89 10.49
CA GLY A 375 8.18 11.07 10.94
C GLY A 375 9.13 12.05 11.66
N ILE A 376 9.34 13.21 11.09
CA ILE A 376 10.23 14.24 11.64
C ILE A 376 9.41 15.20 12.50
N MET A 377 9.87 15.39 13.72
CA MET A 377 9.32 16.29 14.73
C MET A 377 10.36 17.35 15.13
N GLY A 378 9.96 18.39 15.88
CA GLY A 378 10.85 19.44 16.33
C GLY A 378 12.05 18.98 17.17
N GLY A 379 11.95 17.82 17.82
CA GLY A 379 13.02 17.20 18.61
C GLY A 379 13.75 16.04 17.90
N SER A 380 13.54 15.83 16.59
CA SER A 380 14.19 14.75 15.84
C SER A 380 15.69 15.00 15.68
N ASP A 381 16.49 13.96 15.95
CA ASP A 381 17.94 13.93 15.69
C ASP A 381 18.22 13.32 14.31
N PRO A 382 18.90 14.02 13.39
CA PRO A 382 19.11 13.54 12.03
C PRO A 382 19.81 12.17 11.92
N ALA A 383 20.76 11.88 12.81
CA ALA A 383 21.49 10.62 12.78
C ALA A 383 20.62 9.47 13.31
N ALA A 384 19.80 9.72 14.33
CA ALA A 384 18.83 8.73 14.83
C ALA A 384 17.76 8.41 13.79
N GLU A 385 17.22 9.41 13.11
CA GLU A 385 16.22 9.23 12.03
C GLU A 385 16.84 8.48 10.83
N LEU A 386 18.11 8.74 10.48
CA LEU A 386 18.84 7.97 9.46
C LEU A 386 18.94 6.50 9.84
N ALA A 387 19.30 6.20 11.10
CA ALA A 387 19.38 4.83 11.59
C ALA A 387 18.02 4.12 11.56
N GLU A 388 16.94 4.82 11.89
CA GLU A 388 15.57 4.32 11.78
C GLU A 388 15.20 4.00 10.32
N ALA A 389 15.42 4.94 9.38
CA ALA A 389 15.19 4.72 7.95
C ALA A 389 15.99 3.50 7.44
N GLN A 390 17.26 3.37 7.87
CA GLN A 390 18.10 2.23 7.51
C GLN A 390 17.53 0.90 7.99
N SER A 391 16.96 0.87 9.20
CA SER A 391 16.30 -0.33 9.73
C SER A 391 15.07 -0.75 8.91
N LYS A 392 14.36 0.22 8.35
CA LYS A 392 13.15 0.01 7.52
C LYS A 392 13.46 -0.55 6.14
N PHE A 393 14.65 -0.33 5.58
CA PHE A 393 15.08 -0.98 4.34
C PHE A 393 15.29 -2.48 4.47
N ARG A 394 15.62 -2.97 5.67
CA ARG A 394 15.99 -4.38 5.90
C ARG A 394 14.96 -5.38 5.40
N ALA A 395 13.66 -5.04 5.47
CA ALA A 395 12.62 -5.93 4.98
C ALA A 395 12.77 -6.21 3.48
N MET A 396 12.97 -5.16 2.67
CA MET A 396 13.15 -5.32 1.23
C MET A 396 14.54 -5.88 0.87
N GLN A 397 15.60 -5.52 1.61
CA GLN A 397 16.93 -6.10 1.43
C GLN A 397 16.88 -7.62 1.66
N TYR A 398 16.28 -8.07 2.77
CA TYR A 398 16.06 -9.49 3.02
C TYR A 398 15.25 -10.16 1.90
N ALA A 399 14.17 -9.52 1.41
CA ALA A 399 13.35 -10.07 0.36
C ALA A 399 14.13 -10.29 -0.95
N LEU A 400 15.07 -9.41 -1.28
CA LEU A 400 15.88 -9.49 -2.48
C LEU A 400 17.04 -10.50 -2.33
N GLU A 401 17.69 -10.54 -1.16
CA GLU A 401 18.91 -11.32 -0.94
C GLU A 401 18.66 -12.75 -0.40
N GLY A 402 17.67 -12.92 0.48
CA GLY A 402 17.31 -14.18 1.16
C GLY A 402 17.78 -14.25 2.60
#